data_af9bfcfb5e776e59319912f652b66d0a
#
_entry.id   af9bfcfb5e776e59319912f652b66d0a
#
_cell.length_a   1.000
_cell.length_b   1.000
_cell.length_c   1.000
_cell.angle_alpha   90.00
_cell.angle_beta   90.00
_cell.angle_gamma   90.00
#
_symmetry.space_group_name_H-M   'P 1'
#
loop_
_entity.id
_entity.type
_entity.pdbx_description
1 polymer ?
#
loop_
_entity_poly.entity_id
_entity_poly.type
_entity_poly.pdbx_seq_one_letter_code
_entity_poly.pdbx_strand_id
1 'polypeptide(L)'
;LKLEVNKNRNNALSASIYNYKKFIDYLESGVVEAQLQDHQKLSEEITAIPFSINTLITYIKETGLLYTDALIKRFAFSLMSKRFLILSGLAGSGKTQLALAFASALAEDRMKQICIVSVGADWTNREPLLGFPNALQTNHYVKPESGVLDLLINANREENKDKPFFLILDEMNMSYVERYFADFLSAMESHENITLWNGGKAENNDKNTDEVPLSVSLPKNLFIIGTINVDETTYMFSPKVLDRANVIEFKISSSEMGIFLSQMKEVDRENINGKAAGMGTSFVELASTKELERDDEAVDTLQYFFNELKKVNAEFGYRSATEIFRFICQARKYDDTDSKLSNNDILDAAIVQKLLPKLHGSRKKLEPVLKKLWGLCFKPAIRDTMTITHENVEKADYKESADKILRMYESANSNGFTSFAEA
;
A
#
# COMPACT_ATOMS: atom_id res chain seq x y z
N LEU A 1 22.17 58.39 7.21
CA LEU A 1 21.36 57.27 6.65
C LEU A 1 22.16 55.96 6.47
N LYS A 2 23.39 55.97 5.92
CA LYS A 2 24.22 54.74 5.79
C LYS A 2 24.70 54.18 7.14
N LEU A 3 24.91 54.99 8.14
CA LEU A 3 25.33 54.54 9.49
C LEU A 3 24.17 53.94 10.32
N GLU A 4 22.94 54.42 10.12
CA GLU A 4 21.77 53.86 10.78
C GLU A 4 21.34 52.50 10.17
N VAL A 5 21.47 52.34 8.85
CA VAL A 5 21.17 51.06 8.17
C VAL A 5 22.15 49.97 8.60
N ASN A 6 23.43 50.28 8.81
CA ASN A 6 24.42 49.32 9.32
C ASN A 6 24.21 48.96 10.80
N LYS A 7 23.77 49.90 11.64
CA LYS A 7 23.43 49.62 13.04
C LYS A 7 22.21 48.68 13.14
N ASN A 8 21.20 48.91 12.32
CA ASN A 8 20.02 48.03 12.29
C ASN A 8 20.31 46.61 11.74
N ARG A 9 21.19 46.49 10.75
CA ARG A 9 21.66 45.16 10.27
C ARG A 9 22.46 44.41 11.32
N ASN A 10 23.38 45.07 12.04
CA ASN A 10 24.14 44.44 13.12
C ASN A 10 23.24 44.02 14.30
N ASN A 11 22.23 44.81 14.64
CA ASN A 11 21.24 44.45 15.66
C ASN A 11 20.37 43.26 15.24
N ALA A 12 19.95 43.21 13.98
CA ALA A 12 19.20 42.08 13.46
C ALA A 12 20.01 40.77 13.41
N LEU A 13 21.31 40.87 13.03
CA LEU A 13 22.22 39.72 13.06
C LEU A 13 22.49 39.24 14.48
N SER A 14 22.70 40.15 15.43
CA SER A 14 22.87 39.83 16.85
C SER A 14 21.62 39.17 17.46
N ALA A 15 20.43 39.64 17.09
CA ALA A 15 19.17 39.03 17.54
C ALA A 15 18.97 37.63 16.96
N SER A 16 19.33 37.40 15.69
CA SER A 16 19.27 36.09 15.07
C SER A 16 20.26 35.12 15.69
N ILE A 17 21.50 35.55 15.96
CA ILE A 17 22.50 34.73 16.63
C ILE A 17 22.07 34.39 18.06
N TYR A 18 21.51 35.36 18.78
CA TYR A 18 20.99 35.15 20.14
C TYR A 18 19.83 34.14 20.17
N ASN A 19 18.88 34.25 19.24
CA ASN A 19 17.78 33.31 19.12
C ASN A 19 18.26 31.93 18.70
N TYR A 20 19.24 31.84 17.80
CA TYR A 20 19.84 30.55 17.41
C TYR A 20 20.58 29.92 18.59
N LYS A 21 21.35 30.68 19.37
CA LYS A 21 22.01 30.19 20.57
C LYS A 21 21.01 29.72 21.62
N LYS A 22 19.91 30.45 21.84
CA LYS A 22 18.84 30.06 22.73
C LYS A 22 18.11 28.79 22.26
N PHE A 23 18.02 28.58 20.95
CA PHE A 23 17.47 27.35 20.35
C PHE A 23 18.43 26.16 20.53
N ILE A 24 19.74 26.37 20.40
CA ILE A 24 20.75 25.35 20.71
C ILE A 24 20.75 25.01 22.19
N ASP A 25 20.75 26.02 23.09
CA ASP A 25 20.65 25.81 24.54
C ASP A 25 19.36 25.09 24.94
N TYR A 26 18.23 25.31 24.22
CA TYR A 26 16.98 24.58 24.39
C TYR A 26 17.10 23.13 23.92
N LEU A 27 17.78 22.88 22.81
CA LEU A 27 18.06 21.51 22.33
C LEU A 27 19.04 20.75 23.23
N GLU A 28 20.01 21.46 23.85
CA GLU A 28 20.98 20.87 24.78
C GLU A 28 20.42 20.69 26.20
N SER A 29 19.45 21.51 26.61
CA SER A 29 18.85 21.46 27.95
C SER A 29 17.63 20.56 28.03
N GLY A 30 17.84 19.27 28.06
CA GLY A 30 16.89 18.34 28.70
C GLY A 30 15.71 17.82 27.90
N VAL A 31 15.39 18.33 26.70
CA VAL A 31 14.36 17.73 25.83
C VAL A 31 14.92 16.47 25.15
N VAL A 32 16.21 16.46 24.84
CA VAL A 32 16.89 15.28 24.31
C VAL A 32 17.04 14.18 25.38
N GLU A 33 17.27 14.56 26.65
CA GLU A 33 17.32 13.58 27.74
C GLU A 33 15.95 13.00 28.10
N ALA A 34 14.86 13.79 28.03
CA ALA A 34 13.51 13.29 28.23
C ALA A 34 13.06 12.37 27.08
N GLN A 35 13.40 12.69 25.83
CA GLN A 35 13.16 11.81 24.69
C GLN A 35 14.05 10.57 24.69
N LEU A 36 15.32 10.66 25.14
CA LEU A 36 16.19 9.51 25.32
C LEU A 36 15.77 8.63 26.51
N GLN A 37 15.20 9.19 27.57
CA GLN A 37 14.61 8.43 28.67
C GLN A 37 13.31 7.76 28.30
N ASP A 38 12.48 8.36 27.45
CA ASP A 38 11.30 7.68 26.86
C ASP A 38 11.73 6.58 25.87
N HIS A 39 12.80 6.77 25.09
CA HIS A 39 13.38 5.72 24.25
C HIS A 39 14.07 4.60 25.04
N GLN A 40 14.63 4.91 26.21
CA GLN A 40 15.20 3.88 27.11
C GLN A 40 14.15 3.11 27.93
N LYS A 41 12.95 3.67 28.13
CA LYS A 41 11.82 2.97 28.73
C LYS A 41 11.10 1.99 27.78
N LEU A 42 11.34 2.09 26.48
CA LEU A 42 10.75 1.23 25.44
C LEU A 42 11.61 0.00 25.07
N SER A 43 12.62 -0.33 25.85
CA SER A 43 13.34 -1.61 25.72
C SER A 43 12.79 -2.71 26.66
N GLU A 44 11.52 -2.66 27.01
CA GLU A 44 10.81 -3.89 27.39
C GLU A 44 10.74 -4.75 26.12
N GLU A 45 11.32 -5.95 26.16
CA GLU A 45 11.25 -6.91 25.05
C GLU A 45 9.78 -7.06 24.65
N ILE A 46 9.44 -6.58 23.45
CA ILE A 46 8.07 -6.70 22.95
C ILE A 46 7.80 -8.18 22.79
N THR A 47 6.96 -8.71 23.66
CA THR A 47 6.58 -10.12 23.62
C THR A 47 5.78 -10.38 22.35
N ALA A 48 6.25 -11.30 21.52
CA ALA A 48 5.53 -11.72 20.33
C ALA A 48 4.18 -12.36 20.70
N ILE A 49 3.12 -11.86 20.10
CA ILE A 49 1.75 -12.37 20.26
C ILE A 49 1.15 -12.77 18.91
N PRO A 50 0.21 -13.71 18.87
CA PRO A 50 -0.47 -14.08 17.64
C PRO A 50 -1.17 -12.89 17.00
N PHE A 51 -1.14 -12.82 15.65
CA PHE A 51 -1.88 -11.81 14.92
C PHE A 51 -3.40 -11.99 15.13
N SER A 52 -4.08 -10.89 15.43
CA SER A 52 -5.54 -10.81 15.60
C SER A 52 -6.07 -9.64 14.77
N ILE A 53 -6.86 -9.93 13.74
CA ILE A 53 -7.50 -8.89 12.92
C ILE A 53 -8.55 -8.13 13.72
N ASN A 54 -9.24 -8.79 14.64
CA ASN A 54 -10.23 -8.17 15.51
C ASN A 54 -9.62 -7.10 16.42
N THR A 55 -8.47 -7.41 17.03
CA THR A 55 -7.72 -6.44 17.85
C THR A 55 -7.24 -5.25 17.00
N LEU A 56 -6.74 -5.51 15.80
CA LEU A 56 -6.26 -4.45 14.91
C LEU A 56 -7.40 -3.53 14.45
N ILE A 57 -8.57 -4.09 14.11
CA ILE A 57 -9.78 -3.30 13.81
C ILE A 57 -10.14 -2.39 14.97
N THR A 58 -10.09 -2.90 16.19
CA THR A 58 -10.39 -2.14 17.40
C THR A 58 -9.44 -0.95 17.53
N TYR A 59 -8.13 -1.17 17.41
CA TYR A 59 -7.14 -0.11 17.51
C TYR A 59 -7.27 0.95 16.41
N ILE A 60 -7.58 0.55 15.17
CA ILE A 60 -7.82 1.49 14.08
C ILE A 60 -9.06 2.34 14.36
N LYS A 61 -10.15 1.75 14.86
CA LYS A 61 -11.38 2.48 15.21
C LYS A 61 -11.18 3.44 16.38
N GLU A 62 -10.33 3.11 17.35
CA GLU A 62 -9.99 3.99 18.48
C GLU A 62 -9.31 5.29 18.04
N THR A 63 -8.69 5.35 16.88
CA THR A 63 -8.12 6.58 16.32
C THR A 63 -9.17 7.59 15.86
N GLY A 64 -10.44 7.19 15.76
CA GLY A 64 -11.52 7.99 15.17
C GLY A 64 -11.61 7.88 13.64
N LEU A 65 -10.76 7.08 12.99
CA LEU A 65 -10.87 6.78 11.57
C LEU A 65 -12.10 5.90 11.30
N LEU A 66 -12.87 6.27 10.28
CA LEU A 66 -14.09 5.57 9.91
C LEU A 66 -13.85 4.66 8.70
N TYR A 67 -13.65 3.36 8.97
CA TYR A 67 -13.58 2.32 7.95
C TYR A 67 -14.48 1.15 8.34
N THR A 68 -15.04 0.48 7.35
CA THR A 68 -15.76 -0.78 7.58
C THR A 68 -14.80 -1.89 8.00
N ASP A 69 -15.26 -2.82 8.83
CA ASP A 69 -14.47 -3.97 9.24
C ASP A 69 -14.05 -4.81 8.03
N ALA A 70 -14.94 -4.93 7.04
CA ALA A 70 -14.68 -5.64 5.79
C ALA A 70 -13.50 -5.02 5.01
N LEU A 71 -13.40 -3.67 4.95
CA LEU A 71 -12.28 -2.98 4.29
C LEU A 71 -10.96 -3.24 5.01
N ILE A 72 -10.93 -3.15 6.35
CA ILE A 72 -9.71 -3.40 7.14
C ILE A 72 -9.26 -4.86 7.00
N LYS A 73 -10.19 -5.82 7.05
CA LYS A 73 -9.91 -7.24 6.82
C LYS A 73 -9.34 -7.49 5.44
N ARG A 74 -10.00 -6.95 4.41
CA ARG A 74 -9.57 -7.06 3.03
C ARG A 74 -8.17 -6.47 2.83
N PHE A 75 -7.88 -5.33 3.45
CA PHE A 75 -6.56 -4.70 3.43
C PHE A 75 -5.49 -5.62 4.05
N ALA A 76 -5.72 -6.12 5.26
CA ALA A 76 -4.79 -6.99 5.97
C ALA A 76 -4.50 -8.29 5.21
N PHE A 77 -5.56 -9.01 4.82
CA PHE A 77 -5.41 -10.29 4.09
C PHE A 77 -4.83 -10.10 2.68
N SER A 78 -5.09 -8.95 2.04
CA SER A 78 -4.45 -8.62 0.76
C SER A 78 -2.95 -8.43 0.90
N LEU A 79 -2.47 -7.76 1.94
CA LEU A 79 -1.03 -7.62 2.23
C LEU A 79 -0.38 -8.95 2.62
N MET A 80 -1.08 -9.81 3.38
CA MET A 80 -0.59 -11.15 3.69
C MET A 80 -0.43 -12.02 2.44
N SER A 81 -1.41 -11.96 1.51
CA SER A 81 -1.38 -12.77 0.28
C SER A 81 -0.38 -12.24 -0.73
N LYS A 82 -0.19 -10.93 -0.77
CA LYS A 82 0.70 -10.21 -1.70
C LYS A 82 1.24 -8.94 -1.05
N ARG A 83 2.55 -8.84 -0.90
CA ARG A 83 3.22 -7.72 -0.23
C ARG A 83 3.23 -6.41 -1.02
N PHE A 84 2.54 -6.34 -2.13
CA PHE A 84 2.32 -5.13 -2.91
C PHE A 84 0.83 -4.88 -3.09
N LEU A 85 0.35 -3.79 -2.52
CA LEU A 85 -1.05 -3.38 -2.50
C LEU A 85 -1.19 -1.98 -3.10
N ILE A 86 -2.20 -1.78 -3.93
CA ILE A 86 -2.56 -0.47 -4.47
C ILE A 86 -3.94 -0.10 -3.94
N LEU A 87 -4.05 1.10 -3.37
CA LEU A 87 -5.28 1.69 -2.87
C LEU A 87 -5.76 2.74 -3.87
N SER A 88 -6.87 2.49 -4.51
CA SER A 88 -7.47 3.35 -5.54
C SER A 88 -8.70 4.07 -5.00
N GLY A 89 -8.94 5.32 -5.38
CA GLY A 89 -10.16 6.06 -5.00
C GLY A 89 -9.98 7.56 -5.08
N LEU A 90 -11.03 8.31 -4.75
CA LEU A 90 -11.03 9.77 -4.77
C LEU A 90 -9.99 10.37 -3.81
N ALA A 91 -9.48 11.56 -4.14
CA ALA A 91 -8.65 12.33 -3.22
C ALA A 91 -9.41 12.55 -1.88
N GLY A 92 -8.68 12.47 -0.76
CA GLY A 92 -9.28 12.63 0.56
C GLY A 92 -10.15 11.46 1.07
N SER A 93 -10.24 10.33 0.37
CA SER A 93 -11.03 9.16 0.81
C SER A 93 -10.38 8.35 1.96
N GLY A 94 -9.22 8.77 2.45
CA GLY A 94 -8.56 8.13 3.59
C GLY A 94 -7.59 6.99 3.24
N LYS A 95 -7.26 6.75 1.96
CA LYS A 95 -6.35 5.68 1.52
C LYS A 95 -5.03 5.64 2.29
N THR A 96 -4.31 6.76 2.28
CA THR A 96 -3.01 6.93 2.97
C THR A 96 -3.17 6.81 4.49
N GLN A 97 -4.31 7.27 5.03
CA GLN A 97 -4.58 7.18 6.48
C GLN A 97 -4.76 5.73 6.95
N LEU A 98 -5.46 4.88 6.18
CA LEU A 98 -5.57 3.46 6.53
C LEU A 98 -4.21 2.76 6.46
N ALA A 99 -3.44 3.02 5.40
CA ALA A 99 -2.09 2.46 5.25
C ALA A 99 -1.18 2.83 6.43
N LEU A 100 -1.21 4.11 6.83
CA LEU A 100 -0.45 4.62 7.97
C LEU A 100 -0.91 4.05 9.30
N ALA A 101 -2.20 4.01 9.56
CA ALA A 101 -2.76 3.47 10.80
C ALA A 101 -2.38 1.99 10.96
N PHE A 102 -2.52 1.20 9.88
CA PHE A 102 -2.13 -0.20 9.87
C PHE A 102 -0.64 -0.40 10.13
N ALA A 103 0.21 0.33 9.40
CA ALA A 103 1.66 0.25 9.54
C ALA A 103 2.11 0.70 10.95
N SER A 104 1.58 1.83 11.44
CA SER A 104 1.92 2.38 12.75
C SER A 104 1.49 1.48 13.90
N ALA A 105 0.37 0.74 13.76
CA ALA A 105 -0.05 -0.24 14.76
C ALA A 105 0.98 -1.37 14.93
N LEU A 106 1.49 -1.90 13.81
CA LEU A 106 2.36 -3.09 13.79
C LEU A 106 3.86 -2.77 13.95
N ALA A 107 4.28 -1.54 13.70
CA ALA A 107 5.68 -1.14 13.80
C ALA A 107 6.10 -0.95 15.26
N GLU A 108 7.24 -1.51 15.66
CA GLU A 108 7.89 -1.26 16.95
C GLU A 108 8.51 0.15 16.98
N ASP A 109 9.16 0.54 15.89
CA ASP A 109 9.80 1.83 15.71
C ASP A 109 9.35 2.43 14.38
N ARG A 110 8.37 3.34 14.46
CA ARG A 110 7.79 3.99 13.29
C ARG A 110 8.85 4.66 12.39
N MET A 111 9.86 5.30 12.99
CA MET A 111 10.87 6.05 12.25
C MET A 111 11.79 5.16 11.43
N LYS A 112 12.01 3.91 11.86
CA LYS A 112 12.87 2.95 11.18
C LYS A 112 12.11 2.01 10.25
N GLN A 113 10.84 1.72 10.56
CA GLN A 113 10.05 0.67 9.89
C GLN A 113 9.04 1.22 8.88
N ILE A 114 8.75 2.53 8.89
CA ILE A 114 7.78 3.14 7.96
C ILE A 114 8.45 4.24 7.17
N CYS A 115 8.38 4.15 5.85
CA CYS A 115 8.81 5.20 4.93
C CYS A 115 7.61 5.62 4.06
N ILE A 116 7.29 6.92 4.09
CA ILE A 116 6.22 7.51 3.29
C ILE A 116 6.87 8.44 2.29
N VAL A 117 6.52 8.27 1.02
CA VAL A 117 7.11 9.06 -0.07
C VAL A 117 6.02 9.50 -1.02
N SER A 118 5.88 10.79 -1.20
CA SER A 118 5.03 11.37 -2.25
C SER A 118 5.76 11.29 -3.59
N VAL A 119 5.12 10.69 -4.58
CA VAL A 119 5.73 10.52 -5.91
C VAL A 119 5.68 11.84 -6.66
N GLY A 120 6.84 12.28 -7.14
CA GLY A 120 6.95 13.49 -7.95
C GLY A 120 6.54 13.25 -9.41
N ALA A 121 5.89 14.25 -10.02
CA ALA A 121 5.48 14.18 -11.43
C ALA A 121 6.67 14.12 -12.42
N ASP A 122 7.84 14.51 -11.97
CA ASP A 122 9.11 14.52 -12.71
C ASP A 122 9.93 13.23 -12.61
N TRP A 123 9.43 12.21 -11.89
CA TRP A 123 10.16 10.96 -11.68
C TRP A 123 10.21 10.11 -12.93
N THR A 124 11.37 10.03 -13.56
CA THR A 124 11.59 9.30 -14.81
C THR A 124 12.50 8.09 -14.69
N ASN A 125 13.15 7.92 -13.52
CA ASN A 125 14.10 6.86 -13.25
C ASN A 125 14.06 6.47 -11.75
N ARG A 126 14.91 5.51 -11.33
CA ARG A 126 14.96 4.97 -9.96
C ARG A 126 15.62 5.88 -8.92
N GLU A 127 16.27 6.96 -9.33
CA GLU A 127 17.10 7.78 -8.44
C GLU A 127 16.37 8.33 -7.22
N PRO A 128 15.11 8.80 -7.32
CA PRO A 128 14.37 9.28 -6.15
C PRO A 128 14.13 8.20 -5.08
N LEU A 129 14.12 6.91 -5.44
CA LEU A 129 13.91 5.79 -4.51
C LEU A 129 15.22 5.14 -4.06
N LEU A 130 16.16 4.95 -4.97
CA LEU A 130 17.35 4.15 -4.72
C LEU A 130 18.65 4.96 -4.70
N GLY A 131 18.63 6.19 -5.24
CA GLY A 131 19.86 6.98 -5.43
C GLY A 131 20.68 6.55 -6.63
N PHE A 132 21.92 6.98 -6.69
CA PHE A 132 22.81 6.73 -7.82
C PHE A 132 24.31 6.78 -7.43
N PRO A 133 25.18 6.07 -8.18
CA PRO A 133 26.63 6.20 -8.02
C PRO A 133 27.11 7.58 -8.45
N ASN A 134 27.99 8.21 -7.64
CA ASN A 134 28.56 9.51 -7.99
C ASN A 134 29.62 9.32 -9.09
N ALA A 135 29.35 9.86 -10.28
CA ALA A 135 30.26 9.75 -11.42
C ALA A 135 31.59 10.54 -11.26
N LEU A 136 31.60 11.53 -10.36
CA LEU A 136 32.76 12.38 -10.12
C LEU A 136 33.67 11.88 -8.98
N GLN A 137 33.12 11.06 -8.10
CA GLN A 137 33.81 10.50 -6.96
C GLN A 137 33.73 8.98 -6.99
N THR A 138 34.82 8.32 -7.36
CA THR A 138 34.88 6.85 -7.33
C THR A 138 34.62 6.36 -5.91
N ASN A 139 33.79 5.32 -5.78
CA ASN A 139 33.37 4.70 -4.51
C ASN A 139 32.42 5.55 -3.63
N HIS A 140 31.78 6.57 -4.18
CA HIS A 140 30.77 7.34 -3.47
C HIS A 140 29.38 7.09 -4.07
N TYR A 141 28.38 6.80 -3.23
CA TYR A 141 26.97 6.63 -3.61
C TYR A 141 26.13 7.76 -3.02
N VAL A 142 25.33 8.41 -3.86
CA VAL A 142 24.40 9.45 -3.44
C VAL A 142 23.08 8.78 -3.04
N LYS A 143 22.80 8.76 -1.74
CA LYS A 143 21.54 8.22 -1.22
C LYS A 143 20.38 9.16 -1.57
N PRO A 144 19.17 8.60 -1.82
CA PRO A 144 17.99 9.42 -2.07
C PRO A 144 17.49 10.08 -0.78
N GLU A 145 16.96 11.29 -0.89
CA GLU A 145 16.33 12.00 0.24
C GLU A 145 15.04 11.33 0.73
N SER A 146 14.43 10.49 -0.09
CA SER A 146 13.18 9.78 0.22
C SER A 146 13.28 8.81 1.40
N GLY A 147 14.49 8.38 1.79
CA GLY A 147 14.70 7.38 2.85
C GLY A 147 14.38 5.93 2.44
N VAL A 148 13.95 5.67 1.21
CA VAL A 148 13.56 4.31 0.75
C VAL A 148 14.75 3.34 0.78
N LEU A 149 15.93 3.80 0.35
CA LEU A 149 17.12 2.95 0.38
C LEU A 149 17.50 2.57 1.82
N ASP A 150 17.43 3.50 2.76
CA ASP A 150 17.71 3.22 4.18
C ASP A 150 16.67 2.26 4.77
N LEU A 151 15.39 2.40 4.43
CA LEU A 151 14.34 1.44 4.80
C LEU A 151 14.68 0.04 4.29
N LEU A 152 15.09 -0.11 3.01
CA LEU A 152 15.47 -1.39 2.42
C LEU A 152 16.68 -2.01 3.10
N ILE A 153 17.73 -1.23 3.37
CA ILE A 153 18.93 -1.69 4.06
C ILE A 153 18.56 -2.17 5.47
N ASN A 154 17.75 -1.41 6.21
CA ASN A 154 17.31 -1.78 7.55
C ASN A 154 16.45 -3.04 7.56
N ALA A 155 15.52 -3.18 6.62
CA ALA A 155 14.66 -4.36 6.50
C ALA A 155 15.45 -5.64 6.17
N ASN A 156 16.62 -5.51 5.52
CA ASN A 156 17.49 -6.63 5.19
C ASN A 156 18.44 -7.05 6.32
N ARG A 157 18.55 -6.29 7.42
CA ARG A 157 19.40 -6.66 8.54
C ARG A 157 18.88 -7.92 9.22
N GLU A 158 19.77 -8.78 9.72
CA GLU A 158 19.42 -10.07 10.33
C GLU A 158 18.47 -9.91 11.50
N GLU A 159 18.72 -8.90 12.36
CA GLU A 159 17.93 -8.58 13.56
C GLU A 159 16.53 -8.03 13.25
N ASN A 160 16.22 -7.76 11.98
CA ASN A 160 14.96 -7.16 11.56
C ASN A 160 14.12 -8.07 10.65
N LYS A 161 14.59 -9.28 10.34
CA LYS A 161 13.93 -10.17 9.35
C LYS A 161 12.50 -10.59 9.70
N ASP A 162 12.19 -10.61 10.97
CA ASP A 162 10.87 -10.95 11.51
C ASP A 162 10.01 -9.72 11.83
N LYS A 163 10.55 -8.50 11.69
CA LYS A 163 9.84 -7.26 11.93
C LYS A 163 9.25 -6.70 10.64
N PRO A 164 7.98 -6.23 10.63
CA PRO A 164 7.38 -5.67 9.42
C PRO A 164 7.96 -4.29 9.09
N PHE A 165 8.25 -4.07 7.82
CA PHE A 165 8.65 -2.78 7.25
C PHE A 165 7.64 -2.36 6.19
N PHE A 166 7.33 -1.04 6.14
CA PHE A 166 6.30 -0.52 5.25
C PHE A 166 6.84 0.62 4.39
N LEU A 167 6.73 0.46 3.08
CA LEU A 167 6.95 1.52 2.10
C LEU A 167 5.59 1.99 1.58
N ILE A 168 5.25 3.24 1.85
CA ILE A 168 4.01 3.86 1.37
C ILE A 168 4.36 4.87 0.29
N LEU A 169 3.94 4.59 -0.94
CA LEU A 169 4.11 5.48 -2.09
C LEU A 169 2.80 6.24 -2.29
N ASP A 170 2.78 7.50 -1.88
CA ASP A 170 1.60 8.35 -2.00
C ASP A 170 1.53 8.94 -3.41
N GLU A 171 0.32 8.94 -3.99
CA GLU A 171 0.06 9.38 -5.37
C GLU A 171 0.96 8.67 -6.40
N MET A 172 1.03 7.34 -6.29
CA MET A 172 1.95 6.50 -7.07
C MET A 172 1.83 6.70 -8.59
N ASN A 173 0.68 7.13 -9.08
CA ASN A 173 0.39 7.38 -10.49
C ASN A 173 0.67 8.82 -10.98
N MET A 174 1.30 9.66 -10.16
CA MET A 174 1.75 11.00 -10.58
C MET A 174 2.84 10.95 -11.65
N SER A 175 3.57 9.83 -11.74
CA SER A 175 4.54 9.55 -12.80
C SER A 175 4.39 8.12 -13.32
N TYR A 176 5.08 7.80 -14.42
CA TYR A 176 5.07 6.43 -14.98
C TYR A 176 5.75 5.45 -14.03
N VAL A 177 4.95 4.61 -13.36
CA VAL A 177 5.42 3.61 -12.38
C VAL A 177 6.44 2.65 -12.98
N GLU A 178 6.25 2.26 -14.24
CA GLU A 178 7.16 1.35 -14.96
C GLU A 178 8.56 1.92 -15.18
N ARG A 179 8.75 3.23 -14.97
CA ARG A 179 10.06 3.86 -15.09
C ARG A 179 10.77 3.95 -13.74
N TYR A 180 10.17 4.67 -12.79
CA TYR A 180 10.83 4.92 -11.50
C TYR A 180 10.82 3.70 -10.57
N PHE A 181 9.84 2.81 -10.74
CA PHE A 181 9.66 1.61 -9.91
C PHE A 181 10.06 0.30 -10.63
N ALA A 182 10.73 0.40 -11.78
CA ALA A 182 11.10 -0.73 -12.64
C ALA A 182 11.88 -1.82 -11.91
N ASP A 183 12.88 -1.43 -11.11
CA ASP A 183 13.74 -2.36 -10.39
C ASP A 183 12.97 -3.15 -9.34
N PHE A 184 12.05 -2.50 -8.63
CA PHE A 184 11.15 -3.17 -7.68
C PHE A 184 10.24 -4.17 -8.38
N LEU A 185 9.62 -3.77 -9.51
CA LEU A 185 8.77 -4.67 -10.30
C LEU A 185 9.55 -5.88 -10.83
N SER A 186 10.80 -5.67 -11.26
CA SER A 186 11.68 -6.74 -11.71
C SER A 186 12.03 -7.68 -10.56
N ALA A 187 12.48 -7.14 -9.42
CA ALA A 187 12.86 -7.94 -8.25
C ALA A 187 11.67 -8.71 -7.64
N MET A 188 10.44 -8.17 -7.72
CA MET A 188 9.21 -8.91 -7.34
C MET A 188 8.96 -10.13 -8.22
N GLU A 189 9.41 -10.12 -9.47
CA GLU A 189 9.24 -11.22 -10.44
C GLU A 189 10.37 -12.24 -10.37
N SER A 190 11.62 -11.75 -10.48
CA SER A 190 12.80 -12.61 -10.58
C SER A 190 13.28 -13.12 -9.22
N HIS A 191 12.90 -12.43 -8.13
CA HIS A 191 13.47 -12.61 -6.79
C HIS A 191 14.98 -12.36 -6.71
N GLU A 192 15.53 -11.65 -7.70
CA GLU A 192 16.94 -11.24 -7.73
C GLU A 192 17.14 -9.95 -6.96
N ASN A 193 18.36 -9.71 -6.53
CA ASN A 193 18.74 -8.47 -5.87
C ASN A 193 18.74 -7.29 -6.85
N ILE A 194 18.34 -6.14 -6.38
CA ILE A 194 18.46 -4.86 -7.11
C ILE A 194 19.93 -4.43 -7.02
N THR A 195 20.62 -4.37 -8.16
CA THR A 195 21.98 -3.84 -8.22
C THR A 195 21.94 -2.33 -8.07
N LEU A 196 22.64 -1.81 -7.08
CA LEU A 196 22.75 -0.37 -6.82
C LEU A 196 23.91 0.22 -7.60
N TRP A 197 25.08 -0.38 -7.50
CA TRP A 197 26.28 0.05 -8.22
C TRP A 197 27.27 -1.10 -8.43
N ASN A 198 28.16 -0.92 -9.40
CA ASN A 198 29.23 -1.85 -9.72
C ASN A 198 30.56 -1.32 -9.16
N GLY A 199 30.60 -0.98 -7.86
CA GLY A 199 31.79 -0.45 -7.21
C GLY A 199 32.84 -1.54 -7.02
N GLY A 200 34.11 -1.21 -7.29
CA GLY A 200 35.23 -1.95 -6.73
C GLY A 200 35.16 -1.86 -5.19
N LYS A 201 35.86 -2.76 -4.49
CA LYS A 201 35.90 -2.75 -3.01
C LYS A 201 36.11 -1.32 -2.53
N ALA A 202 35.16 -0.79 -1.77
CA ALA A 202 35.35 0.46 -1.07
C ALA A 202 36.54 0.27 -0.11
N GLU A 203 37.66 0.94 -0.36
CA GLU A 203 38.72 1.06 0.62
C GLU A 203 38.23 2.03 1.71
N ASN A 204 37.66 1.45 2.75
CA ASN A 204 37.09 2.19 3.86
C ASN A 204 38.18 2.79 4.72
N ASN A 205 38.37 4.10 4.62
CA ASN A 205 39.10 4.86 5.59
C ASN A 205 38.26 5.83 6.45
N ASP A 206 36.95 5.92 6.21
CA ASP A 206 36.05 6.75 7.04
C ASP A 206 35.06 5.87 7.82
N LYS A 207 35.26 5.81 9.13
CA LYS A 207 34.54 4.99 10.12
C LYS A 207 33.10 5.46 10.39
N ASN A 208 32.52 6.36 9.58
CA ASN A 208 31.21 6.98 9.87
C ASN A 208 30.24 7.07 8.70
N THR A 209 30.44 6.35 7.60
CA THR A 209 29.41 6.27 6.54
C THR A 209 28.71 4.94 6.59
N ASP A 210 27.38 4.96 6.78
CA ASP A 210 26.51 3.81 6.54
C ASP A 210 26.73 3.33 5.11
N GLU A 211 27.46 2.23 4.96
CA GLU A 211 27.88 1.71 3.66
C GLU A 211 26.68 1.29 2.85
N VAL A 212 26.51 1.88 1.68
CA VAL A 212 25.52 1.41 0.71
C VAL A 212 26.04 0.11 0.10
N PRO A 213 25.31 -1.01 0.21
CA PRO A 213 25.72 -2.29 -0.35
C PRO A 213 25.73 -2.24 -1.87
N LEU A 214 26.47 -3.16 -2.53
CA LEU A 214 26.47 -3.28 -4.00
C LEU A 214 25.09 -3.63 -4.56
N SER A 215 24.31 -4.35 -3.80
CA SER A 215 22.94 -4.75 -4.16
C SER A 215 22.08 -4.89 -2.92
N VAL A 216 20.76 -4.77 -3.10
CA VAL A 216 19.77 -4.92 -2.03
C VAL A 216 18.64 -5.84 -2.51
N SER A 217 18.17 -6.74 -1.65
CA SER A 217 17.01 -7.58 -1.95
C SER A 217 15.70 -6.87 -1.57
N LEU A 218 14.58 -7.34 -2.13
CA LEU A 218 13.25 -7.07 -1.58
C LEU A 218 12.96 -8.13 -0.51
N PRO A 219 13.12 -7.83 0.79
CA PRO A 219 13.02 -8.83 1.83
C PRO A 219 11.56 -9.22 2.09
N LYS A 220 11.36 -10.38 2.72
CA LYS A 220 10.03 -10.93 2.97
C LYS A 220 9.21 -10.17 4.03
N ASN A 221 9.82 -9.32 4.79
CA ASN A 221 9.22 -8.47 5.81
C ASN A 221 8.89 -7.05 5.30
N LEU A 222 9.16 -6.75 4.01
CA LEU A 222 8.80 -5.48 3.39
C LEU A 222 7.43 -5.55 2.74
N PHE A 223 6.54 -4.62 3.12
CA PHE A 223 5.21 -4.43 2.56
C PHE A 223 5.15 -3.08 1.84
N ILE A 224 4.71 -3.10 0.58
CA ILE A 224 4.66 -1.92 -0.27
C ILE A 224 3.20 -1.56 -0.52
N ILE A 225 2.82 -0.32 -0.26
CA ILE A 225 1.47 0.19 -0.41
C ILE A 225 1.52 1.44 -1.28
N GLY A 226 0.92 1.40 -2.46
CA GLY A 226 0.75 2.57 -3.31
C GLY A 226 -0.64 3.16 -3.17
N THR A 227 -0.78 4.48 -3.14
CA THR A 227 -2.09 5.14 -3.27
C THR A 227 -2.23 5.77 -4.64
N ILE A 228 -3.44 5.77 -5.20
CA ILE A 228 -3.76 6.45 -6.45
C ILE A 228 -5.04 7.26 -6.33
N ASN A 229 -5.03 8.46 -6.88
CA ASN A 229 -6.20 9.32 -7.02
C ASN A 229 -6.78 9.12 -8.42
N VAL A 230 -8.08 8.78 -8.50
CA VAL A 230 -8.76 8.50 -9.77
C VAL A 230 -9.42 9.74 -10.38
N ASP A 231 -9.53 10.82 -9.61
CA ASP A 231 -10.10 12.11 -9.97
C ASP A 231 -9.08 13.10 -10.57
N GLU A 232 -7.80 12.72 -10.59
CA GLU A 232 -6.73 13.53 -11.16
C GLU A 232 -6.31 13.01 -12.54
N THR A 233 -5.82 13.90 -13.40
CA THR A 233 -5.23 13.54 -14.71
C THR A 233 -3.86 12.88 -14.51
N THR A 234 -3.88 11.61 -14.18
CA THR A 234 -2.71 10.83 -13.82
C THR A 234 -2.48 9.67 -14.80
N TYR A 235 -1.34 9.01 -14.68
CA TYR A 235 -0.98 7.91 -15.58
C TYR A 235 -1.72 6.63 -15.20
N MET A 236 -2.27 5.93 -16.20
CA MET A 236 -2.85 4.60 -16.01
C MET A 236 -1.74 3.57 -15.76
N PHE A 237 -2.03 2.62 -14.89
CA PHE A 237 -1.11 1.51 -14.65
C PHE A 237 -1.13 0.50 -15.78
N SER A 238 0.06 0.07 -16.19
CA SER A 238 0.17 -1.04 -17.13
C SER A 238 -0.17 -2.38 -16.48
N PRO A 239 -0.49 -3.39 -17.31
CA PRO A 239 -0.66 -4.76 -16.82
C PRO A 239 0.53 -5.29 -16.01
N LYS A 240 1.76 -4.81 -16.26
CA LYS A 240 2.96 -5.22 -15.50
C LYS A 240 2.89 -4.83 -14.03
N VAL A 241 2.29 -3.69 -13.71
CA VAL A 241 2.10 -3.21 -12.33
C VAL A 241 0.93 -3.98 -11.68
N LEU A 242 -0.23 -4.03 -12.37
CA LEU A 242 -1.45 -4.65 -11.87
C LEU A 242 -1.32 -6.16 -11.61
N ASP A 243 -0.53 -6.87 -12.42
CA ASP A 243 -0.23 -8.29 -12.18
C ASP A 243 0.58 -8.53 -10.91
N ARG A 244 1.31 -7.51 -10.42
CA ARG A 244 2.18 -7.60 -9.25
C ARG A 244 1.57 -7.07 -7.98
N ALA A 245 0.42 -6.39 -8.06
CA ALA A 245 -0.31 -5.83 -6.92
C ALA A 245 -1.66 -6.51 -6.70
N ASN A 246 -2.21 -6.39 -5.51
CA ASN A 246 -3.65 -6.42 -5.28
C ASN A 246 -4.17 -4.98 -5.34
N VAL A 247 -5.37 -4.76 -5.86
CA VAL A 247 -5.95 -3.40 -5.98
C VAL A 247 -7.21 -3.32 -5.13
N ILE A 248 -7.23 -2.45 -4.15
CA ILE A 248 -8.42 -2.16 -3.33
C ILE A 248 -8.96 -0.80 -3.71
N GLU A 249 -10.22 -0.75 -4.10
CA GLU A 249 -10.93 0.50 -4.36
C GLU A 249 -11.56 1.04 -3.08
N PHE A 250 -11.26 2.30 -2.79
CA PHE A 250 -11.88 3.07 -1.71
C PHE A 250 -13.09 3.81 -2.24
N LYS A 251 -14.25 3.43 -1.74
CA LYS A 251 -15.52 4.11 -1.98
C LYS A 251 -16.05 4.63 -0.68
N ILE A 252 -16.63 5.81 -0.72
CA ILE A 252 -17.38 6.38 0.40
C ILE A 252 -18.85 6.28 0.04
N SER A 253 -19.60 5.48 0.77
CA SER A 253 -21.04 5.41 0.61
C SER A 253 -21.74 6.64 1.21
N SER A 254 -22.97 6.95 0.75
CA SER A 254 -23.77 8.03 1.33
C SER A 254 -24.03 7.83 2.82
N SER A 255 -24.16 6.57 3.26
CA SER A 255 -24.33 6.23 4.68
C SER A 255 -23.07 6.51 5.51
N GLU A 256 -21.89 6.14 5.02
CA GLU A 256 -20.61 6.44 5.68
C GLU A 256 -20.38 7.95 5.78
N MET A 257 -20.65 8.70 4.70
CA MET A 257 -20.57 10.14 4.72
C MET A 257 -21.58 10.75 5.73
N GLY A 258 -22.80 10.22 5.80
CA GLY A 258 -23.81 10.64 6.79
C GLY A 258 -23.34 10.42 8.23
N ILE A 259 -22.74 9.27 8.53
CA ILE A 259 -22.14 8.97 9.83
C ILE A 259 -21.00 9.95 10.14
N PHE A 260 -20.09 10.16 9.20
CA PHE A 260 -18.97 11.10 9.37
C PHE A 260 -19.47 12.51 9.69
N LEU A 261 -20.40 13.04 8.90
CA LEU A 261 -20.95 14.38 9.11
C LEU A 261 -21.71 14.54 10.44
N SER A 262 -22.31 13.47 10.95
CA SER A 262 -23.03 13.48 12.22
C SER A 262 -22.12 13.34 13.45
N GLN A 263 -20.92 12.78 13.29
CA GLN A 263 -20.04 12.40 14.40
C GLN A 263 -18.62 12.94 14.22
N MET A 264 -18.42 14.07 13.50
CA MET A 264 -17.10 14.64 13.26
C MET A 264 -16.26 14.63 14.55
N LYS A 265 -15.30 13.69 14.61
CA LYS A 265 -14.35 13.53 15.70
C LYS A 265 -12.97 13.90 15.20
N GLU A 266 -12.19 14.47 16.09
CA GLU A 266 -10.76 14.66 15.83
C GLU A 266 -10.08 13.28 15.74
N VAL A 267 -9.25 13.11 14.71
CA VAL A 267 -8.53 11.86 14.49
C VAL A 267 -7.22 11.90 15.27
N ASP A 268 -7.10 11.04 16.28
CA ASP A 268 -5.86 10.86 17.04
C ASP A 268 -5.00 9.78 16.39
N ARG A 269 -4.07 10.22 15.54
CA ARG A 269 -3.16 9.35 14.79
C ARG A 269 -2.02 8.79 15.64
N GLU A 270 -1.68 9.43 16.73
CA GLU A 270 -0.55 9.00 17.58
C GLU A 270 -0.95 7.87 18.52
N ASN A 271 -2.21 7.81 18.88
CA ASN A 271 -2.77 6.81 19.76
C ASN A 271 -2.59 5.35 19.26
N ILE A 272 -2.31 5.13 17.98
CA ILE A 272 -2.17 3.79 17.41
C ILE A 272 -0.72 3.29 17.37
N ASN A 273 0.27 4.18 17.53
CA ASN A 273 1.69 3.84 17.38
C ASN A 273 2.10 2.69 18.32
N GLY A 274 2.56 1.59 17.72
CA GLY A 274 3.07 0.42 18.43
C GLY A 274 2.04 -0.42 19.20
N LYS A 275 0.74 -0.08 19.21
CA LYS A 275 -0.29 -0.82 19.97
C LYS A 275 -0.37 -2.31 19.62
N ALA A 276 -0.07 -2.66 18.38
CA ALA A 276 -0.05 -4.02 17.88
C ALA A 276 1.38 -4.49 17.51
N ALA A 277 2.43 -3.84 18.02
CA ALA A 277 3.80 -4.17 17.66
C ALA A 277 4.16 -5.64 17.99
N GLY A 278 3.65 -6.18 19.08
CA GLY A 278 3.81 -7.60 19.42
C GLY A 278 3.23 -8.57 18.37
N MET A 279 2.30 -8.13 17.52
CA MET A 279 1.75 -8.92 16.42
C MET A 279 2.62 -8.84 15.13
N GLY A 280 3.62 -7.97 15.09
CA GLY A 280 4.42 -7.71 13.88
C GLY A 280 5.10 -8.95 13.35
N THR A 281 5.78 -9.71 14.21
CA THR A 281 6.45 -10.98 13.86
C THR A 281 5.46 -12.00 13.29
N SER A 282 4.34 -12.21 13.99
CA SER A 282 3.29 -13.13 13.54
C SER A 282 2.70 -12.71 12.19
N PHE A 283 2.50 -11.40 11.95
CA PHE A 283 2.05 -10.89 10.66
C PHE A 283 3.03 -11.20 9.52
N VAL A 284 4.33 -11.03 9.75
CA VAL A 284 5.38 -11.37 8.77
C VAL A 284 5.41 -12.87 8.48
N GLU A 285 5.29 -13.71 9.50
CA GLU A 285 5.21 -15.17 9.37
C GLU A 285 4.01 -15.57 8.51
N LEU A 286 2.80 -15.07 8.83
CA LEU A 286 1.57 -15.35 8.10
C LEU A 286 1.66 -14.91 6.63
N ALA A 287 2.24 -13.73 6.38
CA ALA A 287 2.49 -13.24 5.02
C ALA A 287 3.56 -14.06 4.26
N SER A 288 4.31 -14.90 4.94
CA SER A 288 5.33 -15.79 4.36
C SER A 288 4.82 -17.21 4.13
N THR A 289 3.67 -17.56 4.70
CA THR A 289 3.03 -18.87 4.56
C THR A 289 2.65 -19.14 3.12
N LYS A 290 2.94 -20.36 2.65
CA LYS A 290 2.63 -20.83 1.29
C LYS A 290 1.43 -21.79 1.26
N GLU A 291 0.67 -21.84 2.34
CA GLU A 291 -0.50 -22.70 2.43
C GLU A 291 -1.54 -22.33 1.37
N LEU A 292 -2.09 -23.35 0.72
CA LEU A 292 -3.17 -23.24 -0.25
C LEU A 292 -4.17 -24.34 0.09
N GLU A 293 -5.42 -23.97 0.22
CA GLU A 293 -6.53 -24.91 0.34
C GLU A 293 -7.25 -25.02 -0.99
N ARG A 294 -7.57 -26.25 -1.38
CA ARG A 294 -8.40 -26.49 -2.55
C ARG A 294 -9.86 -26.12 -2.21
N ASP A 295 -10.44 -25.33 -3.07
CA ASP A 295 -11.82 -24.87 -3.01
C ASP A 295 -12.46 -25.09 -4.40
N ASP A 296 -13.28 -26.13 -4.52
CA ASP A 296 -13.87 -26.49 -5.80
C ASP A 296 -14.84 -25.42 -6.32
N GLU A 297 -15.57 -24.71 -5.45
CA GLU A 297 -16.45 -23.61 -5.83
C GLU A 297 -15.66 -22.42 -6.36
N ALA A 298 -14.57 -22.05 -5.68
CA ALA A 298 -13.66 -21.00 -6.14
C ALA A 298 -12.99 -21.40 -7.47
N VAL A 299 -12.59 -22.67 -7.64
CA VAL A 299 -12.01 -23.19 -8.89
C VAL A 299 -12.99 -22.99 -10.05
N ASP A 300 -14.23 -23.45 -9.90
CA ASP A 300 -15.25 -23.34 -10.95
C ASP A 300 -15.54 -21.88 -11.30
N THR A 301 -15.71 -21.02 -10.29
CA THR A 301 -15.96 -19.60 -10.49
C THR A 301 -14.81 -18.94 -11.22
N LEU A 302 -13.57 -19.13 -10.77
CA LEU A 302 -12.39 -18.56 -11.39
C LEU A 302 -12.20 -19.06 -12.82
N GLN A 303 -12.56 -20.30 -13.13
CA GLN A 303 -12.48 -20.83 -14.48
C GLN A 303 -13.50 -20.19 -15.42
N TYR A 304 -14.72 -19.88 -14.94
CA TYR A 304 -15.69 -19.10 -15.72
C TYR A 304 -15.16 -17.68 -15.99
N PHE A 305 -14.66 -16.98 -14.99
CA PHE A 305 -14.05 -15.66 -15.17
C PHE A 305 -12.86 -15.72 -16.13
N PHE A 306 -11.98 -16.71 -16.01
CA PHE A 306 -10.83 -16.89 -16.90
C PHE A 306 -11.27 -16.98 -18.37
N ASN A 307 -12.28 -17.80 -18.66
CA ASN A 307 -12.78 -18.01 -20.03
C ASN A 307 -13.37 -16.73 -20.64
N GLU A 308 -14.05 -15.91 -19.85
CA GLU A 308 -14.59 -14.63 -20.33
C GLU A 308 -13.49 -13.59 -20.52
N LEU A 309 -12.56 -13.45 -19.57
CA LEU A 309 -11.45 -12.52 -19.65
C LEU A 309 -10.50 -12.82 -20.81
N LYS A 310 -10.30 -14.10 -21.14
CA LYS A 310 -9.48 -14.54 -22.28
C LYS A 310 -9.98 -13.99 -23.61
N LYS A 311 -11.27 -13.74 -23.78
CA LYS A 311 -11.86 -13.20 -25.03
C LYS A 311 -11.35 -11.78 -25.35
N VAL A 312 -10.84 -11.09 -24.36
CA VAL A 312 -10.32 -9.71 -24.49
C VAL A 312 -8.83 -9.60 -24.14
N ASN A 313 -8.12 -10.74 -24.01
CA ASN A 313 -6.71 -10.82 -23.60
C ASN A 313 -6.44 -10.18 -22.22
N ALA A 314 -7.37 -10.37 -21.28
CA ALA A 314 -7.26 -9.91 -19.89
C ALA A 314 -7.26 -11.09 -18.90
N GLU A 315 -6.99 -12.30 -19.36
CA GLU A 315 -6.88 -13.48 -18.51
C GLU A 315 -5.74 -13.36 -17.51
N PHE A 316 -5.84 -14.15 -16.46
CA PHE A 316 -4.82 -14.19 -15.40
C PHE A 316 -3.95 -15.45 -15.50
N GLY A 317 -2.69 -15.34 -15.06
CA GLY A 317 -1.74 -16.46 -15.05
C GLY A 317 -1.78 -17.26 -13.74
N TYR A 318 -0.97 -18.32 -13.70
CA TYR A 318 -0.83 -19.23 -12.53
C TYR A 318 -0.46 -18.48 -11.24
N ARG A 319 0.39 -17.46 -11.34
CA ARG A 319 0.76 -16.64 -10.17
C ARG A 319 -0.46 -15.93 -9.56
N SER A 320 -1.27 -15.26 -10.38
CA SER A 320 -2.47 -14.58 -9.92
C SER A 320 -3.48 -15.56 -9.30
N ALA A 321 -3.65 -16.75 -9.91
CA ALA A 321 -4.46 -17.82 -9.32
C ALA A 321 -3.95 -18.24 -7.94
N THR A 322 -2.65 -18.49 -7.80
CA THR A 322 -2.02 -18.83 -6.51
C THR A 322 -2.22 -17.74 -5.46
N GLU A 323 -2.08 -16.47 -5.84
CA GLU A 323 -2.29 -15.32 -4.94
C GLU A 323 -3.76 -15.20 -4.50
N ILE A 324 -4.72 -15.50 -5.39
CA ILE A 324 -6.15 -15.54 -5.05
C ILE A 324 -6.44 -16.66 -4.03
N PHE A 325 -5.97 -17.88 -4.27
CA PHE A 325 -6.17 -18.98 -3.31
C PHE A 325 -5.50 -18.73 -1.97
N ARG A 326 -4.33 -18.07 -1.98
CA ARG A 326 -3.67 -17.63 -0.73
C ARG A 326 -4.51 -16.62 0.03
N PHE A 327 -5.09 -15.63 -0.67
CA PHE A 327 -5.99 -14.66 -0.05
C PHE A 327 -7.22 -15.34 0.56
N ILE A 328 -7.85 -16.27 -0.18
CA ILE A 328 -9.03 -17.03 0.30
C ILE A 328 -8.66 -17.83 1.57
N CYS A 329 -7.55 -18.57 1.54
CA CYS A 329 -7.09 -19.37 2.68
C CYS A 329 -6.83 -18.48 3.91
N GLN A 330 -6.12 -17.38 3.74
CA GLN A 330 -5.79 -16.46 4.83
C GLN A 330 -7.03 -15.78 5.42
N ALA A 331 -7.94 -15.30 4.57
CA ALA A 331 -9.18 -14.67 5.04
C ALA A 331 -10.07 -15.64 5.83
N ARG A 332 -10.17 -16.90 5.41
CA ARG A 332 -10.92 -17.93 6.15
C ARG A 332 -10.29 -18.32 7.47
N LYS A 333 -8.95 -18.48 7.48
CA LYS A 333 -8.23 -19.02 8.62
C LYS A 333 -7.99 -18.00 9.73
N TYR A 334 -7.75 -16.73 9.34
CA TYR A 334 -7.29 -15.70 10.27
C TYR A 334 -8.31 -14.57 10.51
N ASP A 335 -9.54 -14.69 10.02
CA ASP A 335 -10.65 -13.83 10.45
C ASP A 335 -11.17 -14.32 11.79
N ASP A 336 -10.67 -13.75 12.88
CA ASP A 336 -11.02 -14.06 14.27
C ASP A 336 -12.15 -13.17 14.82
N THR A 337 -12.83 -12.42 13.96
CA THR A 337 -13.95 -11.56 14.35
C THR A 337 -15.25 -12.35 14.48
N ASP A 338 -16.20 -11.80 15.25
CA ASP A 338 -17.56 -12.38 15.35
C ASP A 338 -18.32 -12.28 14.02
N SER A 339 -18.08 -11.24 13.22
CA SER A 339 -18.68 -11.00 11.90
C SER A 339 -17.73 -11.43 10.78
N LYS A 340 -17.46 -12.73 10.67
CA LYS A 340 -16.57 -13.27 9.63
C LYS A 340 -17.06 -12.93 8.22
N LEU A 341 -16.09 -12.73 7.32
CA LEU A 341 -16.38 -12.62 5.89
C LEU A 341 -16.99 -13.94 5.39
N SER A 342 -18.09 -13.87 4.65
CA SER A 342 -18.64 -15.04 3.99
C SER A 342 -17.72 -15.52 2.86
N ASN A 343 -17.89 -16.78 2.41
CA ASN A 343 -17.14 -17.29 1.26
C ASN A 343 -17.39 -16.43 0.00
N ASN A 344 -18.61 -15.93 -0.19
CA ASN A 344 -18.94 -15.04 -1.29
C ASN A 344 -18.22 -13.70 -1.17
N ASP A 345 -18.17 -13.09 0.02
CA ASP A 345 -17.45 -11.83 0.24
C ASP A 345 -15.95 -11.97 -0.04
N ILE A 346 -15.35 -13.09 0.40
CA ILE A 346 -13.93 -13.39 0.17
C ILE A 346 -13.64 -13.56 -1.33
N LEU A 347 -14.47 -14.32 -2.04
CA LEU A 347 -14.29 -14.57 -3.46
C LEU A 347 -14.57 -13.32 -4.29
N ASP A 348 -15.60 -12.55 -3.94
CA ASP A 348 -15.92 -11.25 -4.52
C ASP A 348 -14.73 -10.27 -4.39
N ALA A 349 -14.20 -10.13 -3.17
CA ALA A 349 -12.99 -9.33 -2.93
C ALA A 349 -11.82 -9.78 -3.81
N ALA A 350 -11.58 -11.09 -3.93
CA ALA A 350 -10.50 -11.62 -4.78
C ALA A 350 -10.72 -11.29 -6.28
N ILE A 351 -11.94 -11.38 -6.77
CA ILE A 351 -12.30 -11.03 -8.16
C ILE A 351 -12.06 -9.54 -8.42
N VAL A 352 -12.62 -8.66 -7.58
CA VAL A 352 -12.50 -7.21 -7.75
C VAL A 352 -11.05 -6.76 -7.69
N GLN A 353 -10.27 -7.28 -6.74
CA GLN A 353 -8.91 -6.78 -6.50
C GLN A 353 -7.85 -7.36 -7.44
N LYS A 354 -8.12 -8.51 -8.10
CA LYS A 354 -7.09 -9.21 -8.88
C LYS A 354 -7.45 -9.44 -10.34
N LEU A 355 -8.73 -9.64 -10.65
CA LEU A 355 -9.18 -9.94 -12.01
C LEU A 355 -9.66 -8.70 -12.75
N LEU A 356 -10.59 -7.95 -12.16
CA LEU A 356 -11.20 -6.78 -12.82
C LEU A 356 -10.22 -5.65 -13.12
N PRO A 357 -9.13 -5.38 -12.34
CA PRO A 357 -8.18 -4.30 -12.65
C PRO A 357 -7.51 -4.40 -14.02
N LYS A 358 -7.50 -5.58 -14.64
CA LYS A 358 -6.95 -5.81 -15.98
C LYS A 358 -7.86 -5.36 -17.12
N LEU A 359 -9.13 -5.08 -16.82
CA LEU A 359 -10.11 -4.71 -17.83
C LEU A 359 -9.96 -3.24 -18.22
N HIS A 360 -9.60 -3.00 -19.46
CA HIS A 360 -9.56 -1.68 -20.11
C HIS A 360 -9.76 -1.82 -21.61
N GLY A 361 -10.41 -0.86 -22.24
CA GLY A 361 -10.58 -0.85 -23.68
C GLY A 361 -11.86 -0.20 -24.17
N SER A 362 -12.03 -0.26 -25.48
CA SER A 362 -13.22 0.33 -26.15
C SER A 362 -14.50 -0.45 -25.80
N ARG A 363 -15.62 0.26 -25.84
CA ARG A 363 -16.96 -0.32 -25.66
C ARG A 363 -17.18 -1.56 -26.53
N LYS A 364 -16.84 -1.47 -27.82
CA LYS A 364 -17.04 -2.58 -28.78
C LYS A 364 -16.35 -3.87 -28.33
N LYS A 365 -15.18 -3.75 -27.71
CA LYS A 365 -14.39 -4.89 -27.20
C LYS A 365 -14.94 -5.41 -25.87
N LEU A 366 -15.26 -4.52 -24.93
CA LEU A 366 -15.54 -4.89 -23.54
C LEU A 366 -17.01 -5.16 -23.25
N GLU A 367 -17.97 -4.49 -23.92
CA GLU A 367 -19.40 -4.63 -23.63
C GLU A 367 -19.90 -6.10 -23.59
N PRO A 368 -19.55 -6.96 -24.57
CA PRO A 368 -19.99 -8.35 -24.54
C PRO A 368 -19.43 -9.13 -23.34
N VAL A 369 -18.18 -8.84 -22.96
CA VAL A 369 -17.51 -9.50 -21.83
C VAL A 369 -18.07 -8.99 -20.51
N LEU A 370 -18.26 -7.67 -20.36
CA LEU A 370 -18.86 -7.08 -19.15
C LEU A 370 -20.26 -7.67 -18.88
N LYS A 371 -21.08 -7.85 -19.93
CA LYS A 371 -22.41 -8.51 -19.80
C LYS A 371 -22.30 -9.94 -19.30
N LYS A 372 -21.31 -10.69 -19.75
CA LYS A 372 -21.10 -12.08 -19.28
C LYS A 372 -20.53 -12.13 -17.87
N LEU A 373 -19.54 -11.28 -17.56
CA LEU A 373 -18.99 -11.14 -16.20
C LEU A 373 -20.06 -10.71 -15.19
N TRP A 374 -20.95 -9.80 -15.60
CA TRP A 374 -22.13 -9.43 -14.80
C TRP A 374 -22.97 -10.66 -14.43
N GLY A 375 -23.33 -11.47 -15.43
CA GLY A 375 -24.09 -12.70 -15.18
C GLY A 375 -23.38 -13.65 -14.21
N LEU A 376 -22.03 -13.70 -14.23
CA LEU A 376 -21.24 -14.54 -13.32
C LEU A 376 -21.32 -14.08 -11.86
N CYS A 377 -21.73 -12.85 -11.60
CA CYS A 377 -21.94 -12.36 -10.24
C CYS A 377 -23.20 -12.89 -9.56
N PHE A 378 -24.03 -13.68 -10.27
CA PHE A 378 -25.29 -14.20 -9.78
C PHE A 378 -25.31 -15.73 -9.79
N LYS A 379 -26.23 -16.31 -9.02
CA LYS A 379 -26.49 -17.76 -9.02
C LYS A 379 -26.81 -18.26 -10.44
N PRO A 380 -26.37 -19.46 -10.80
CA PRO A 380 -26.60 -20.02 -12.14
C PRO A 380 -28.05 -19.97 -12.60
N ALA A 381 -29.02 -20.17 -11.69
CA ALA A 381 -30.44 -20.20 -11.98
C ALA A 381 -31.03 -18.88 -12.51
N ILE A 382 -30.42 -17.72 -12.17
CA ILE A 382 -30.90 -16.37 -12.52
C ILE A 382 -29.93 -15.59 -13.41
N ARG A 383 -28.77 -16.14 -13.67
CA ARG A 383 -27.64 -15.50 -14.35
C ARG A 383 -27.99 -14.81 -15.66
N ASP A 384 -28.75 -15.47 -16.51
CA ASP A 384 -29.12 -14.98 -17.85
C ASP A 384 -30.32 -14.01 -17.84
N THR A 385 -31.03 -13.88 -16.71
CA THR A 385 -32.21 -13.01 -16.57
C THR A 385 -31.89 -11.67 -15.93
N MET A 386 -30.70 -11.53 -15.33
CA MET A 386 -30.29 -10.31 -14.60
C MET A 386 -29.81 -9.23 -15.56
N THR A 387 -30.63 -8.20 -15.75
CA THR A 387 -30.24 -6.98 -16.47
C THR A 387 -29.23 -6.16 -15.67
N ILE A 388 -28.33 -5.45 -16.37
CA ILE A 388 -27.31 -4.59 -15.75
C ILE A 388 -27.97 -3.30 -15.25
N THR A 389 -28.29 -3.25 -13.96
CA THR A 389 -28.93 -2.12 -13.28
C THR A 389 -28.48 -2.03 -11.84
N HIS A 390 -28.52 -0.82 -11.24
CA HIS A 390 -28.20 -0.61 -9.82
C HIS A 390 -29.08 -1.46 -8.88
N GLU A 391 -30.37 -1.60 -9.18
CA GLU A 391 -31.30 -2.38 -8.34
C GLU A 391 -30.92 -3.87 -8.25
N ASN A 392 -30.28 -4.40 -9.28
CA ASN A 392 -29.89 -5.80 -9.32
C ASN A 392 -28.55 -6.08 -8.63
N VAL A 393 -27.72 -5.07 -8.36
CA VAL A 393 -26.45 -5.23 -7.60
C VAL A 393 -26.72 -5.91 -6.26
N GLU A 394 -27.78 -5.49 -5.55
CA GLU A 394 -28.11 -6.06 -4.24
C GLU A 394 -28.51 -7.53 -4.25
N LYS A 395 -28.89 -8.07 -5.43
CA LYS A 395 -29.25 -9.47 -5.63
C LYS A 395 -28.06 -10.35 -5.99
N ALA A 396 -26.90 -9.76 -6.25
CA ALA A 396 -25.70 -10.49 -6.63
C ALA A 396 -25.08 -11.23 -5.43
N ASP A 397 -24.53 -12.40 -5.70
CA ASP A 397 -23.66 -13.11 -4.76
C ASP A 397 -22.31 -12.42 -4.62
N TYR A 398 -21.80 -11.78 -5.71
CA TYR A 398 -20.57 -10.97 -5.76
C TYR A 398 -20.94 -9.51 -6.00
N LYS A 399 -21.36 -8.81 -4.93
CA LYS A 399 -21.91 -7.45 -5.00
C LYS A 399 -20.91 -6.40 -5.43
N GLU A 400 -19.67 -6.44 -4.89
CA GLU A 400 -18.64 -5.47 -5.25
C GLU A 400 -18.19 -5.65 -6.70
N SER A 401 -18.07 -6.88 -7.17
CA SER A 401 -17.79 -7.18 -8.58
C SER A 401 -18.91 -6.70 -9.48
N ALA A 402 -20.17 -6.95 -9.11
CA ALA A 402 -21.33 -6.50 -9.86
C ALA A 402 -21.39 -4.97 -9.96
N ASP A 403 -21.22 -4.27 -8.84
CA ASP A 403 -21.19 -2.81 -8.82
C ASP A 403 -20.04 -2.25 -9.69
N LYS A 404 -18.86 -2.84 -9.62
CA LYS A 404 -17.73 -2.41 -10.45
C LYS A 404 -18.00 -2.66 -11.94
N ILE A 405 -18.52 -3.82 -12.29
CA ILE A 405 -18.87 -4.16 -13.68
C ILE A 405 -19.97 -3.22 -14.21
N LEU A 406 -20.97 -2.90 -13.39
CA LEU A 406 -22.01 -1.93 -13.74
C LEU A 406 -21.40 -0.56 -14.09
N ARG A 407 -20.57 -0.01 -13.23
CA ARG A 407 -19.92 1.29 -13.48
C ARG A 407 -19.04 1.27 -14.74
N MET A 408 -18.28 0.19 -14.94
CA MET A 408 -17.48 0.00 -16.16
C MET A 408 -18.38 -0.08 -17.41
N TYR A 409 -19.55 -0.73 -17.31
CA TYR A 409 -20.50 -0.82 -18.39
C TYR A 409 -21.12 0.55 -18.72
N GLU A 410 -21.50 1.33 -17.71
CA GLU A 410 -22.02 2.69 -17.87
C GLU A 410 -20.98 3.63 -18.46
N SER A 411 -19.73 3.61 -17.97
CA SER A 411 -18.61 4.37 -18.52
C SER A 411 -18.35 4.00 -19.98
N ALA A 412 -18.34 2.71 -20.32
CA ALA A 412 -18.17 2.27 -21.70
C ALA A 412 -19.29 2.78 -22.62
N ASN A 413 -20.55 2.83 -22.12
CA ASN A 413 -21.68 3.33 -22.90
C ASN A 413 -21.65 4.83 -23.10
N SER A 414 -21.24 5.58 -22.09
CA SER A 414 -21.19 7.06 -22.10
C SER A 414 -19.98 7.58 -22.86
N ASN A 415 -18.82 6.99 -22.65
CA ASN A 415 -17.52 7.51 -23.11
C ASN A 415 -16.96 6.72 -24.31
N GLY A 416 -17.55 5.59 -24.69
CA GLY A 416 -17.03 4.70 -25.74
C GLY A 416 -15.80 3.89 -25.33
N PHE A 417 -15.27 4.11 -24.12
CA PHE A 417 -14.12 3.46 -23.52
C PHE A 417 -14.34 3.30 -22.01
N THR A 418 -13.73 2.31 -21.40
CA THR A 418 -13.71 2.15 -19.94
C THR A 418 -12.42 1.48 -19.47
N SER A 419 -12.04 1.79 -18.25
CA SER A 419 -10.99 1.09 -17.51
C SER A 419 -11.43 0.87 -16.07
N PHE A 420 -10.80 -0.08 -15.38
CA PHE A 420 -11.07 -0.29 -13.95
C PHE A 420 -10.82 0.98 -13.12
N ALA A 421 -9.77 1.72 -13.42
CA ALA A 421 -9.40 2.90 -12.62
C ALA A 421 -10.38 4.07 -12.80
N GLU A 422 -10.99 4.23 -13.99
CA GLU A 422 -11.84 5.37 -14.36
C GLU A 422 -13.34 5.12 -14.14
N ALA A 423 -13.73 3.89 -13.81
CA ALA A 423 -15.14 3.50 -13.68
C ALA A 423 -15.63 3.48 -12.22
#